data_ee11bd64ea493848d863b76f988db2e2
#
_entry.id   ee11bd64ea493848d863b76f988db2e2
#
_cell.length_a   1.000
_cell.length_b   1.000
_cell.length_c   1.000
_cell.angle_alpha   90.00
_cell.angle_beta   90.00
_cell.angle_gamma   90.00
#
_symmetry.space_group_name_H-M   'P 1'
#
loop_
_entity.id
_entity.type
_entity.pdbx_description
1 polymer ?
#
loop_
_entity_poly.entity_id
_entity_poly.type
_entity_poly.pdbx_seq_one_letter_code
_entity_poly.pdbx_strand_id
1 'polypeptide(L)'
;MPGAGKTEASNVAREMGMPVVVMGDVLREEAGKRGLALTDENIGGVAGQLRREEGMDAIAKRCIPRIKAYEGRSGVVVVDGIRGIAEVEAFRREFGEGFVLVKIDAPFDVRLERLSRRGRSDDMGGADWLRQRDERELSWGMGRAMEVADRSVTNLEPIELFKKEVRSILVREDITTTVSALVYPTEPEEKVARAIANIFPDARLRMVRQKGYVDRLEGTAGLDHLHGLLRRQKILDTARGAMLSGLKGNEISFILNKQAAYMGCLNFLDHEVALGGIYVTIECHDPRHVIDWLAPETRDGRPVEEIEL
;
A
#
# COMPACT_ATOMS: atom_id res chain seq x y z
N MET A 1 -8.65 -18.14 4.60
CA MET A 1 -9.47 -19.38 4.62
C MET A 1 -10.33 -19.45 3.37
N PRO A 2 -10.83 -20.62 2.94
CA PRO A 2 -11.76 -20.76 1.82
C PRO A 2 -13.02 -19.90 2.00
N GLY A 3 -13.54 -19.28 0.92
CA GLY A 3 -14.74 -18.43 0.99
C GLY A 3 -14.55 -17.05 1.62
N ALA A 4 -13.35 -16.68 2.11
CA ALA A 4 -13.11 -15.40 2.77
C ALA A 4 -13.12 -14.18 1.83
N GLY A 5 -12.96 -14.35 0.50
CA GLY A 5 -12.97 -13.23 -0.46
C GLY A 5 -11.64 -12.98 -1.17
N LYS A 6 -10.65 -13.87 -1.06
CA LYS A 6 -9.33 -13.72 -1.71
C LYS A 6 -9.43 -13.44 -3.22
N THR A 7 -10.32 -14.15 -3.91
CA THR A 7 -10.54 -13.96 -5.36
C THR A 7 -11.03 -12.55 -5.69
N GLU A 8 -11.91 -11.99 -4.85
CA GLU A 8 -12.38 -10.61 -5.04
C GLU A 8 -11.28 -9.58 -4.80
N ALA A 9 -10.43 -9.80 -3.80
CA ALA A 9 -9.25 -8.95 -3.59
C ALA A 9 -8.29 -9.03 -4.80
N SER A 10 -8.07 -10.22 -5.36
CA SER A 10 -7.27 -10.39 -6.57
C SER A 10 -7.92 -9.72 -7.80
N ASN A 11 -9.26 -9.68 -7.87
CA ASN A 11 -9.98 -8.97 -8.94
C ASN A 11 -9.82 -7.46 -8.81
N VAL A 12 -9.90 -6.93 -7.58
CA VAL A 12 -9.61 -5.50 -7.32
C VAL A 12 -8.21 -5.12 -7.80
N ALA A 13 -7.19 -5.93 -7.50
CA ALA A 13 -5.83 -5.69 -7.99
C ALA A 13 -5.77 -5.66 -9.53
N ARG A 14 -6.46 -6.58 -10.21
CA ARG A 14 -6.53 -6.60 -11.68
C ARG A 14 -7.26 -5.38 -12.25
N GLU A 15 -8.38 -4.97 -11.63
CA GLU A 15 -9.11 -3.74 -11.98
C GLU A 15 -8.23 -2.49 -11.89
N MET A 16 -7.28 -2.49 -10.94
CA MET A 16 -6.26 -1.43 -10.77
C MET A 16 -5.05 -1.58 -11.69
N GLY A 17 -5.05 -2.55 -12.61
CA GLY A 17 -3.93 -2.79 -13.53
C GLY A 17 -2.71 -3.46 -12.88
N MET A 18 -2.83 -3.96 -11.66
CA MET A 18 -1.73 -4.62 -10.98
C MET A 18 -1.58 -6.08 -11.42
N PRO A 19 -0.37 -6.59 -11.61
CA PRO A 19 -0.15 -7.99 -11.90
C PRO A 19 -0.50 -8.86 -10.68
N VAL A 20 -1.14 -10.00 -10.95
CA VAL A 20 -1.51 -10.98 -9.94
C VAL A 20 -0.86 -12.32 -10.25
N VAL A 21 -0.01 -12.80 -9.35
CA VAL A 21 0.59 -14.13 -9.41
C VAL A 21 -0.24 -15.08 -8.56
N VAL A 22 -0.92 -16.03 -9.19
CA VAL A 22 -1.72 -17.05 -8.50
C VAL A 22 -0.87 -18.29 -8.25
N MET A 23 -0.63 -18.61 -6.98
CA MET A 23 0.20 -19.78 -6.59
C MET A 23 -0.37 -21.09 -7.11
N GLY A 24 -1.70 -21.18 -7.24
CA GLY A 24 -2.38 -22.33 -7.82
C GLY A 24 -2.05 -22.57 -9.30
N ASP A 25 -1.69 -21.53 -10.07
CA ASP A 25 -1.34 -21.68 -11.49
C ASP A 25 -0.02 -22.42 -11.67
N VAL A 26 0.93 -22.21 -10.74
CA VAL A 26 2.19 -22.98 -10.70
C VAL A 26 1.90 -24.48 -10.57
N LEU A 27 0.93 -24.84 -9.74
CA LEU A 27 0.54 -26.23 -9.54
C LEU A 27 -0.17 -26.81 -10.76
N ARG A 28 -1.05 -26.03 -11.40
CA ARG A 28 -1.74 -26.43 -12.63
C ARG A 28 -0.76 -26.69 -13.79
N GLU A 29 0.22 -25.80 -13.94
CA GLU A 29 1.27 -26.00 -14.95
C GLU A 29 2.13 -27.23 -14.65
N GLU A 30 2.48 -27.46 -13.39
CA GLU A 30 3.23 -28.64 -12.99
C GLU A 30 2.44 -29.93 -13.23
N ALA A 31 1.14 -29.94 -12.88
CA ALA A 31 0.23 -31.06 -13.19
C ALA A 31 0.16 -31.30 -14.71
N GLY A 32 0.03 -30.22 -15.51
CA GLY A 32 0.03 -30.32 -16.96
C GLY A 32 1.34 -30.89 -17.53
N LYS A 33 2.51 -30.48 -17.03
CA LYS A 33 3.81 -31.04 -17.41
C LYS A 33 3.90 -32.55 -17.11
N ARG A 34 3.23 -33.02 -16.08
CA ARG A 34 3.15 -34.42 -15.69
C ARG A 34 2.04 -35.21 -16.42
N GLY A 35 1.31 -34.58 -17.33
CA GLY A 35 0.23 -35.18 -18.09
C GLY A 35 -1.01 -35.52 -17.23
N LEU A 36 -1.15 -34.90 -16.06
CA LEU A 36 -2.27 -35.10 -15.13
C LEU A 36 -3.46 -34.22 -15.52
N ALA A 37 -4.68 -34.76 -15.40
CA ALA A 37 -5.89 -33.96 -15.51
C ALA A 37 -5.92 -32.88 -14.43
N LEU A 38 -6.41 -31.68 -14.76
CA LEU A 38 -6.44 -30.54 -13.85
C LEU A 38 -7.60 -30.63 -12.84
N THR A 39 -7.68 -31.75 -12.12
CA THR A 39 -8.63 -31.96 -11.01
C THR A 39 -8.03 -31.48 -9.70
N ASP A 40 -8.87 -31.11 -8.74
CA ASP A 40 -8.44 -30.67 -7.42
C ASP A 40 -7.62 -31.73 -6.68
N GLU A 41 -7.96 -33.02 -6.90
CA GLU A 41 -7.23 -34.15 -6.34
C GLU A 41 -5.79 -34.22 -6.88
N ASN A 42 -5.62 -34.12 -8.20
CA ASN A 42 -4.32 -34.17 -8.85
C ASN A 42 -3.47 -32.93 -8.48
N ILE A 43 -4.08 -31.74 -8.49
CA ILE A 43 -3.41 -30.48 -8.11
C ILE A 43 -2.99 -30.54 -6.63
N GLY A 44 -3.87 -31.05 -5.76
CA GLY A 44 -3.56 -31.25 -4.35
C GLY A 44 -2.47 -32.30 -4.14
N GLY A 45 -2.47 -33.38 -4.91
CA GLY A 45 -1.43 -34.41 -4.95
C GLY A 45 -0.06 -33.85 -5.33
N VAL A 46 -0.02 -33.07 -6.43
CA VAL A 46 1.21 -32.37 -6.89
C VAL A 46 1.71 -31.42 -5.80
N ALA A 47 0.84 -30.61 -5.21
CA ALA A 47 1.23 -29.70 -4.13
C ALA A 47 1.82 -30.43 -2.91
N GLY A 48 1.19 -31.54 -2.51
CA GLY A 48 1.68 -32.39 -1.42
C GLY A 48 3.03 -33.03 -1.75
N GLN A 49 3.22 -33.48 -2.98
CA GLN A 49 4.49 -34.07 -3.42
C GLN A 49 5.62 -33.04 -3.42
N LEU A 50 5.39 -31.86 -4.03
CA LEU A 50 6.40 -30.79 -4.06
C LEU A 50 6.81 -30.37 -2.66
N ARG A 51 5.86 -30.24 -1.71
CA ARG A 51 6.19 -29.90 -0.32
C ARG A 51 7.00 -30.98 0.38
N ARG A 52 6.77 -32.25 0.09
CA ARG A 52 7.57 -33.35 0.67
C ARG A 52 8.99 -33.43 0.09
N GLU A 53 9.13 -33.18 -1.19
CA GLU A 53 10.41 -33.33 -1.90
C GLU A 53 11.29 -32.10 -1.76
N GLU A 54 10.73 -30.90 -1.77
CA GLU A 54 11.48 -29.64 -1.88
C GLU A 54 11.28 -28.70 -0.69
N GLY A 55 10.43 -29.07 0.27
CA GLY A 55 10.11 -28.29 1.46
C GLY A 55 8.77 -27.56 1.35
N MET A 56 8.27 -27.13 2.51
CA MET A 56 6.96 -26.49 2.64
C MET A 56 6.84 -25.16 1.86
N ASP A 57 7.96 -24.54 1.50
CA ASP A 57 8.08 -23.32 0.72
C ASP A 57 8.25 -23.54 -0.81
N ALA A 58 8.18 -24.80 -1.26
CA ALA A 58 8.43 -25.18 -2.66
C ALA A 58 7.60 -24.39 -3.69
N ILE A 59 6.34 -24.10 -3.37
CA ILE A 59 5.44 -23.37 -4.26
C ILE A 59 5.80 -21.88 -4.29
N ALA A 60 6.12 -21.30 -3.14
CA ALA A 60 6.59 -19.90 -3.05
C ALA A 60 7.87 -19.70 -3.86
N LYS A 61 8.85 -20.60 -3.74
CA LYS A 61 10.10 -20.55 -4.52
C LYS A 61 9.84 -20.55 -6.03
N ARG A 62 8.82 -21.24 -6.52
CA ARG A 62 8.43 -21.22 -7.94
C ARG A 62 7.69 -19.94 -8.36
N CYS A 63 7.04 -19.25 -7.42
CA CYS A 63 6.37 -17.98 -7.67
C CYS A 63 7.36 -16.81 -7.71
N ILE A 64 8.45 -16.84 -6.94
CA ILE A 64 9.46 -15.77 -6.86
C ILE A 64 9.96 -15.31 -8.23
N PRO A 65 10.40 -16.18 -9.15
CA PRO A 65 10.84 -15.74 -10.47
C PRO A 65 9.75 -15.06 -11.29
N ARG A 66 8.47 -15.44 -11.08
CA ARG A 66 7.32 -14.82 -11.76
C ARG A 66 7.05 -13.43 -11.23
N ILE A 67 7.20 -13.23 -9.92
CA ILE A 67 7.07 -11.92 -9.28
C ILE A 67 8.18 -11.00 -9.80
N LYS A 68 9.42 -11.49 -9.80
CA LYS A 68 10.59 -10.74 -10.30
C LYS A 68 10.49 -10.33 -11.77
N ALA A 69 9.76 -11.08 -12.59
CA ALA A 69 9.53 -10.72 -13.99
C ALA A 69 8.74 -9.41 -14.16
N TYR A 70 8.10 -8.92 -13.10
CA TYR A 70 7.41 -7.62 -13.05
C TYR A 70 8.26 -6.50 -12.45
N GLU A 71 9.47 -6.78 -11.94
CA GLU A 71 10.39 -5.75 -11.44
C GLU A 71 10.67 -4.71 -12.54
N GLY A 72 10.58 -3.43 -12.19
CA GLY A 72 10.72 -2.31 -13.13
C GLY A 72 9.52 -2.06 -14.04
N ARG A 73 8.46 -2.89 -13.98
CA ARG A 73 7.24 -2.72 -14.78
C ARG A 73 6.01 -2.40 -13.93
N SER A 74 6.01 -2.79 -12.67
CA SER A 74 4.94 -2.52 -11.73
C SER A 74 5.52 -2.30 -10.34
N GLY A 75 5.04 -1.27 -9.64
CA GLY A 75 5.44 -1.00 -8.25
C GLY A 75 4.88 -2.03 -7.26
N VAL A 76 3.76 -2.67 -7.61
CA VAL A 76 3.09 -3.67 -6.76
C VAL A 76 2.77 -4.92 -7.57
N VAL A 77 3.02 -6.09 -6.99
CA VAL A 77 2.61 -7.41 -7.51
C VAL A 77 1.83 -8.13 -6.43
N VAL A 78 0.60 -8.52 -6.73
CA VAL A 78 -0.24 -9.27 -5.79
C VAL A 78 0.01 -10.76 -5.93
N VAL A 79 0.19 -11.47 -4.81
CA VAL A 79 0.33 -12.93 -4.78
C VAL A 79 -0.91 -13.53 -4.11
N ASP A 80 -1.67 -14.34 -4.86
CA ASP A 80 -2.86 -15.02 -4.35
C ASP A 80 -2.57 -16.49 -4.09
N GLY A 81 -2.94 -16.96 -2.90
CA GLY A 81 -2.97 -18.37 -2.58
C GLY A 81 -1.93 -18.86 -1.59
N ILE A 82 -1.35 -18.00 -0.75
CA ILE A 82 -0.50 -18.40 0.38
C ILE A 82 -1.30 -19.37 1.28
N ARG A 83 -0.68 -20.49 1.65
CA ARG A 83 -1.29 -21.57 2.41
C ARG A 83 -0.59 -21.90 3.72
N GLY A 84 0.56 -21.33 4.00
CA GLY A 84 1.29 -21.65 5.22
C GLY A 84 2.43 -20.70 5.52
N ILE A 85 2.94 -20.82 6.76
CA ILE A 85 3.97 -19.93 7.28
C ILE A 85 5.30 -20.04 6.52
N ALA A 86 5.67 -21.23 6.04
CA ALA A 86 6.92 -21.43 5.30
C ALA A 86 6.94 -20.62 3.98
N GLU A 87 5.79 -20.47 3.33
CA GLU A 87 5.64 -19.65 2.11
C GLU A 87 5.81 -18.16 2.45
N VAL A 88 5.24 -17.71 3.58
CA VAL A 88 5.40 -16.33 4.10
C VAL A 88 6.87 -16.05 4.39
N GLU A 89 7.56 -16.96 5.08
CA GLU A 89 8.98 -16.83 5.42
C GLU A 89 9.86 -16.79 4.15
N ALA A 90 9.50 -17.56 3.11
CA ALA A 90 10.20 -17.52 1.83
C ALA A 90 10.06 -16.17 1.14
N PHE A 91 8.85 -15.61 1.09
CA PHE A 91 8.62 -14.27 0.51
C PHE A 91 9.27 -13.17 1.36
N ARG A 92 9.18 -13.21 2.69
CA ARG A 92 9.86 -12.24 3.56
C ARG A 92 11.38 -12.27 3.39
N ARG A 93 11.98 -13.44 3.23
CA ARG A 93 13.41 -13.58 2.99
C ARG A 93 13.84 -12.98 1.65
N GLU A 94 13.01 -13.13 0.63
CA GLU A 94 13.32 -12.68 -0.73
C GLU A 94 13.07 -11.18 -0.92
N PHE A 95 11.97 -10.65 -0.39
CA PHE A 95 11.52 -9.29 -0.66
C PHE A 95 11.67 -8.34 0.54
N GLY A 96 12.06 -8.83 1.70
CA GLY A 96 12.28 -8.03 2.91
C GLY A 96 11.08 -7.18 3.29
N GLU A 97 11.30 -5.89 3.51
CA GLU A 97 10.26 -4.90 3.83
C GLU A 97 9.30 -4.63 2.66
N GLY A 98 9.68 -4.99 1.43
CA GLY A 98 8.79 -4.92 0.27
C GLY A 98 7.65 -5.94 0.31
N PHE A 99 7.69 -6.97 1.19
CA PHE A 99 6.63 -7.95 1.33
C PHE A 99 5.62 -7.54 2.40
N VAL A 100 4.35 -7.45 2.02
CA VAL A 100 3.23 -7.20 2.94
C VAL A 100 2.26 -8.36 2.88
N LEU A 101 2.01 -9.00 4.02
CA LEU A 101 1.04 -10.09 4.15
C LEU A 101 -0.32 -9.52 4.57
N VAL A 102 -1.30 -9.69 3.70
CA VAL A 102 -2.68 -9.27 3.96
C VAL A 102 -3.54 -10.47 4.30
N LYS A 103 -4.11 -10.47 5.51
CA LYS A 103 -5.12 -11.43 5.94
C LYS A 103 -6.49 -10.95 5.51
N ILE A 104 -7.23 -11.81 4.81
CA ILE A 104 -8.66 -11.61 4.55
C ILE A 104 -9.43 -12.60 5.40
N ASP A 105 -10.27 -12.09 6.30
CA ASP A 105 -11.03 -12.88 7.24
C ASP A 105 -12.54 -12.77 7.00
N ALA A 106 -13.25 -13.84 7.29
CA ALA A 106 -14.70 -13.88 7.33
C ALA A 106 -15.17 -15.03 8.25
N PRO A 107 -16.24 -14.86 9.03
CA PRO A 107 -16.80 -15.91 9.86
C PRO A 107 -17.16 -17.17 9.08
N PHE A 108 -17.16 -18.28 9.79
CA PHE A 108 -17.43 -19.60 9.19
C PHE A 108 -18.76 -19.62 8.43
N ASP A 109 -19.84 -19.11 9.05
CA ASP A 109 -21.19 -19.14 8.46
C ASP A 109 -21.27 -18.30 7.18
N VAL A 110 -20.64 -17.14 7.16
CA VAL A 110 -20.56 -16.28 5.99
C VAL A 110 -19.78 -16.96 4.85
N ARG A 111 -18.69 -17.65 5.19
CA ARG A 111 -17.89 -18.39 4.21
C ARG A 111 -18.65 -19.58 3.64
N LEU A 112 -19.38 -20.30 4.50
CA LEU A 112 -20.22 -21.43 4.10
C LEU A 112 -21.32 -20.98 3.13
N GLU A 113 -22.04 -19.90 3.45
CA GLU A 113 -23.07 -19.33 2.59
C GLU A 113 -22.51 -18.93 1.21
N ARG A 114 -21.38 -18.23 1.18
CA ARG A 114 -20.72 -17.80 -0.07
C ARG A 114 -20.29 -18.97 -0.94
N LEU A 115 -19.71 -20.00 -0.34
CA LEU A 115 -19.32 -21.21 -1.06
C LEU A 115 -20.50 -21.97 -1.61
N SER A 116 -21.60 -22.09 -0.84
CA SER A 116 -22.85 -22.72 -1.31
C SER A 116 -23.46 -21.97 -2.49
N ARG A 117 -23.44 -20.63 -2.48
CA ARG A 117 -23.95 -19.80 -3.60
C ARG A 117 -23.06 -19.89 -4.84
N ARG A 118 -21.74 -20.10 -4.68
CA ARG A 118 -20.79 -20.16 -5.79
C ARG A 118 -20.95 -21.41 -6.65
N GLY A 119 -21.48 -22.50 -6.08
CA GLY A 119 -21.89 -23.70 -6.79
C GLY A 119 -20.79 -24.41 -7.59
N ARG A 120 -19.50 -24.26 -7.23
CA ARG A 120 -18.44 -25.04 -7.86
C ARG A 120 -18.50 -26.49 -7.42
N SER A 121 -18.09 -27.41 -8.28
CA SER A 121 -18.08 -28.84 -7.99
C SER A 121 -17.26 -29.22 -6.76
N ASP A 122 -16.24 -28.41 -6.43
CA ASP A 122 -15.36 -28.55 -5.27
C ASP A 122 -15.91 -27.91 -3.98
N ASP A 123 -17.04 -27.20 -4.03
CA ASP A 123 -17.65 -26.50 -2.90
C ASP A 123 -18.93 -27.18 -2.37
N MET A 124 -19.32 -28.35 -2.91
CA MET A 124 -20.64 -28.97 -2.66
C MET A 124 -20.75 -29.80 -1.37
N GLY A 125 -19.76 -29.76 -0.48
CA GLY A 125 -19.69 -30.67 0.69
C GLY A 125 -20.40 -30.19 1.97
N GLY A 126 -21.00 -29.01 2.01
CA GLY A 126 -21.65 -28.47 3.21
C GLY A 126 -20.69 -28.10 4.34
N ALA A 127 -21.24 -27.97 5.57
CA ALA A 127 -20.48 -27.47 6.73
C ALA A 127 -19.31 -28.40 7.14
N ASP A 128 -19.51 -29.71 7.11
CA ASP A 128 -18.49 -30.66 7.52
C ASP A 128 -17.30 -30.70 6.55
N TRP A 129 -17.59 -30.58 5.26
CA TRP A 129 -16.54 -30.44 4.25
C TRP A 129 -15.72 -29.16 4.43
N LEU A 130 -16.37 -28.04 4.75
CA LEU A 130 -15.68 -26.78 5.00
C LEU A 130 -14.80 -26.86 6.25
N ARG A 131 -15.28 -27.51 7.34
CA ARG A 131 -14.47 -27.76 8.55
C ARG A 131 -13.25 -28.60 8.25
N GLN A 132 -13.40 -29.72 7.55
CA GLN A 132 -12.27 -30.57 7.15
C GLN A 132 -11.26 -29.82 6.28
N ARG A 133 -11.74 -28.94 5.40
CA ARG A 133 -10.87 -28.11 4.57
C ARG A 133 -10.12 -27.06 5.40
N ASP A 134 -10.79 -26.42 6.35
CA ASP A 134 -10.18 -25.48 7.29
C ASP A 134 -9.11 -26.18 8.16
N GLU A 135 -9.40 -27.35 8.72
CA GLU A 135 -8.45 -28.13 9.50
C GLU A 135 -7.21 -28.52 8.69
N ARG A 136 -7.39 -28.91 7.44
CA ARG A 136 -6.30 -29.21 6.53
C ARG A 136 -5.44 -27.96 6.24
N GLU A 137 -6.04 -26.80 5.98
CA GLU A 137 -5.28 -25.56 5.77
C GLU A 137 -4.56 -25.12 7.05
N LEU A 138 -5.18 -25.28 8.22
CA LEU A 138 -4.55 -25.01 9.51
C LEU A 138 -3.35 -25.94 9.78
N SER A 139 -3.44 -27.22 9.39
CA SER A 139 -2.34 -28.17 9.53
C SER A 139 -1.09 -27.81 8.70
N TRP A 140 -1.25 -27.01 7.65
CA TRP A 140 -0.13 -26.47 6.87
C TRP A 140 0.48 -25.18 7.44
N GLY A 141 -0.02 -24.72 8.61
CA GLY A 141 0.48 -23.54 9.28
C GLY A 141 -0.22 -22.23 8.85
N MET A 142 -1.43 -22.33 8.25
CA MET A 142 -2.23 -21.16 7.89
C MET A 142 -2.56 -20.30 9.11
N GLY A 143 -2.88 -20.93 10.27
CA GLY A 143 -3.17 -20.19 11.51
C GLY A 143 -2.04 -19.24 11.87
N ARG A 144 -0.80 -19.75 11.89
CA ARG A 144 0.39 -18.95 12.18
C ARG A 144 0.65 -17.89 11.11
N ALA A 145 0.39 -18.17 9.83
CA ALA A 145 0.50 -17.17 8.78
C ALA A 145 -0.50 -16.03 8.99
N MET A 146 -1.73 -16.35 9.43
CA MET A 146 -2.76 -15.34 9.74
C MET A 146 -2.42 -14.49 10.97
N GLU A 147 -1.73 -15.06 11.97
CA GLU A 147 -1.28 -14.33 13.18
C GLU A 147 -0.20 -13.30 12.88
N VAL A 148 0.68 -13.58 11.92
CA VAL A 148 1.80 -12.71 11.55
C VAL A 148 1.48 -11.79 10.36
N ALA A 149 0.21 -11.64 10.01
CA ALA A 149 -0.21 -10.77 8.92
C ALA A 149 0.02 -9.30 9.27
N ASP A 150 0.58 -8.56 8.32
CA ASP A 150 0.92 -7.15 8.48
C ASP A 150 -0.33 -6.25 8.38
N ARG A 151 -1.35 -6.72 7.64
CA ARG A 151 -2.66 -6.07 7.48
C ARG A 151 -3.79 -7.09 7.57
N SER A 152 -4.98 -6.65 7.98
CA SER A 152 -6.15 -7.52 8.09
C SER A 152 -7.38 -6.82 7.53
N VAL A 153 -8.10 -7.49 6.65
CA VAL A 153 -9.39 -7.06 6.10
C VAL A 153 -10.47 -8.03 6.55
N THR A 154 -11.54 -7.50 7.14
CA THR A 154 -12.69 -8.31 7.55
C THR A 154 -13.80 -8.19 6.50
N ASN A 155 -14.08 -9.27 5.81
CA ASN A 155 -15.07 -9.30 4.74
C ASN A 155 -16.47 -9.67 5.27
N LEU A 156 -17.11 -8.76 5.99
CA LEU A 156 -18.48 -8.89 6.54
C LEU A 156 -19.49 -7.98 5.85
N GLU A 157 -19.03 -6.85 5.38
CA GLU A 157 -19.81 -5.74 4.86
C GLU A 157 -20.22 -5.93 3.40
N PRO A 158 -21.05 -5.04 2.83
CA PRO A 158 -21.30 -5.02 1.41
C PRO A 158 -20.00 -5.05 0.60
N ILE A 159 -20.02 -5.75 -0.53
CA ILE A 159 -18.84 -5.99 -1.37
C ILE A 159 -18.08 -4.71 -1.73
N GLU A 160 -18.78 -3.58 -1.85
CA GLU A 160 -18.16 -2.31 -2.21
C GLU A 160 -17.25 -1.76 -1.09
N LEU A 161 -17.65 -1.93 0.18
CA LEU A 161 -16.81 -1.54 1.31
C LEU A 161 -15.57 -2.43 1.41
N PHE A 162 -15.73 -3.74 1.22
CA PHE A 162 -14.60 -4.66 1.13
C PHE A 162 -13.64 -4.28 0.00
N LYS A 163 -14.18 -3.98 -1.19
CA LYS A 163 -13.35 -3.52 -2.33
C LYS A 163 -12.63 -2.21 -2.02
N LYS A 164 -13.29 -1.28 -1.35
CA LYS A 164 -12.69 -0.01 -0.93
C LYS A 164 -11.51 -0.25 0.03
N GLU A 165 -11.69 -1.08 1.05
CA GLU A 165 -10.64 -1.43 2.02
C GLU A 165 -9.47 -2.17 1.35
N VAL A 166 -9.75 -3.09 0.42
CA VAL A 166 -8.71 -3.76 -0.37
C VAL A 166 -7.94 -2.76 -1.23
N ARG A 167 -8.62 -1.81 -1.88
CA ARG A 167 -7.96 -0.76 -2.66
C ARG A 167 -7.02 0.07 -1.80
N SER A 168 -7.45 0.50 -0.61
CA SER A 168 -6.59 1.29 0.28
C SER A 168 -5.33 0.55 0.75
N ILE A 169 -5.39 -0.79 0.83
CA ILE A 169 -4.21 -1.61 1.15
C ILE A 169 -3.29 -1.79 -0.07
N LEU A 170 -3.87 -1.93 -1.26
CA LEU A 170 -3.14 -2.15 -2.50
C LEU A 170 -2.50 -0.87 -3.02
N VAL A 171 -3.13 0.27 -2.81
CA VAL A 171 -2.52 1.58 -2.97
C VAL A 171 -1.58 1.77 -1.77
N ARG A 172 -0.47 1.05 -1.79
CA ARG A 172 0.69 1.43 -1.00
C ARG A 172 1.23 2.68 -1.68
N GLU A 173 0.70 3.81 -1.29
CA GLU A 173 1.33 5.06 -1.61
C GLU A 173 2.64 5.09 -0.83
N ASP A 174 3.71 4.68 -1.49
CA ASP A 174 5.05 5.05 -1.05
C ASP A 174 5.16 6.56 -1.28
N ILE A 175 4.47 7.32 -0.41
CA ILE A 175 4.53 8.76 -0.39
C ILE A 175 5.86 9.12 0.23
N THR A 176 6.76 9.60 -0.60
CA THR A 176 7.98 10.20 -0.13
C THR A 176 7.83 11.70 -0.17
N THR A 177 7.78 12.31 1.00
CA THR A 177 7.76 13.78 1.11
C THR A 177 9.14 14.28 1.46
N THR A 178 9.71 15.08 0.59
CA THR A 178 10.96 15.80 0.80
C THR A 178 10.67 17.25 1.10
N VAL A 179 11.28 17.77 2.18
CA VAL A 179 11.18 19.17 2.56
C VAL A 179 12.58 19.79 2.54
N SER A 180 12.72 20.99 1.99
CA SER A 180 14.01 21.70 2.02
C SER A 180 13.81 23.21 2.11
N ALA A 181 14.80 23.89 2.72
CA ALA A 181 14.85 25.35 2.75
C ALA A 181 16.30 25.84 2.69
N LEU A 182 16.54 26.91 1.97
CA LEU A 182 17.83 27.59 1.96
C LEU A 182 18.04 28.33 3.29
N VAL A 183 19.26 28.29 3.81
CA VAL A 183 19.66 29.01 5.02
C VAL A 183 20.66 30.10 4.62
N TYR A 184 20.17 31.32 4.49
CA TYR A 184 21.04 32.45 4.11
C TYR A 184 21.93 32.87 5.29
N PRO A 185 23.10 33.48 5.03
CA PRO A 185 24.03 33.91 6.09
C PRO A 185 23.40 34.86 7.13
N THR A 186 22.32 35.54 6.76
CA THR A 186 21.56 36.44 7.64
C THR A 186 20.49 35.76 8.47
N GLU A 187 20.26 34.46 8.24
CA GLU A 187 19.21 33.68 8.91
C GLU A 187 19.84 32.70 9.91
N PRO A 188 19.44 32.69 11.18
CA PRO A 188 19.81 31.62 12.09
C PRO A 188 19.24 30.29 11.65
N GLU A 189 20.10 29.25 11.53
CA GLU A 189 19.72 27.88 11.17
C GLU A 189 18.54 27.35 12.00
N GLU A 190 18.58 27.56 13.31
CA GLU A 190 17.56 27.15 14.25
C GLU A 190 16.16 27.72 13.92
N LYS A 191 16.11 28.97 13.41
CA LYS A 191 14.85 29.59 13.02
C LYS A 191 14.25 28.95 11.75
N VAL A 192 15.11 28.61 10.79
CA VAL A 192 14.70 27.92 9.56
C VAL A 192 14.25 26.51 9.89
N ALA A 193 15.00 25.79 10.72
CA ALA A 193 14.62 24.46 11.20
C ALA A 193 13.26 24.49 11.95
N ARG A 194 13.06 25.49 12.82
CA ARG A 194 11.80 25.67 13.53
C ARG A 194 10.62 25.98 12.59
N ALA A 195 10.85 26.76 11.54
CA ALA A 195 9.82 27.03 10.54
C ALA A 195 9.38 25.76 9.84
N ILE A 196 10.31 24.87 9.48
CA ILE A 196 9.99 23.56 8.92
C ILE A 196 9.26 22.70 9.96
N ALA A 197 9.76 22.60 11.19
CA ALA A 197 9.19 21.77 12.25
C ALA A 197 7.78 22.19 12.67
N ASN A 198 7.41 23.46 12.57
CA ASN A 198 6.05 23.92 12.84
C ASN A 198 5.02 23.38 11.85
N ILE A 199 5.43 23.08 10.62
CA ILE A 199 4.58 22.50 9.58
C ILE A 199 4.76 20.98 9.49
N PHE A 200 5.98 20.50 9.68
CA PHE A 200 6.40 19.10 9.58
C PHE A 200 7.14 18.69 10.85
N PRO A 201 6.42 18.41 11.96
CA PRO A 201 7.04 18.16 13.27
C PRO A 201 7.86 16.86 13.33
N ASP A 202 7.60 15.93 12.44
CA ASP A 202 8.31 14.66 12.28
C ASP A 202 9.47 14.74 11.26
N ALA A 203 9.75 15.92 10.71
CA ALA A 203 10.78 16.09 9.70
C ALA A 203 12.17 15.68 10.22
N ARG A 204 12.85 14.80 9.48
CA ARG A 204 14.23 14.37 9.76
C ARG A 204 15.17 15.20 8.90
N LEU A 205 15.58 16.35 9.44
CA LEU A 205 16.37 17.33 8.73
C LEU A 205 17.88 17.07 8.89
N ARG A 206 18.62 17.34 7.83
CA ARG A 206 20.08 17.42 7.80
C ARG A 206 20.52 18.71 7.13
N MET A 207 21.65 19.27 7.60
CA MET A 207 22.27 20.41 6.95
C MET A 207 23.18 19.95 5.81
N VAL A 208 22.92 20.44 4.62
CA VAL A 208 23.80 20.26 3.45
C VAL A 208 24.55 21.54 3.19
N ARG A 209 25.86 21.48 3.42
CA ARG A 209 26.78 22.61 3.21
C ARG A 209 27.49 22.45 1.89
N GLN A 210 27.32 23.43 0.99
CA GLN A 210 27.99 23.47 -0.30
C GLN A 210 28.97 24.65 -0.35
N LYS A 211 30.27 24.36 -0.53
CA LYS A 211 31.30 25.39 -0.63
C LYS A 211 31.01 26.34 -1.80
N GLY A 212 30.79 27.65 -1.48
CA GLY A 212 30.45 28.68 -2.49
C GLY A 212 28.96 28.82 -2.81
N TYR A 213 28.06 28.08 -2.13
CA TYR A 213 26.59 28.16 -2.27
C TYR A 213 25.94 28.43 -0.90
N VAL A 214 24.68 28.79 -0.93
CA VAL A 214 23.86 28.93 0.28
C VAL A 214 23.62 27.56 0.91
N ASP A 215 23.77 27.45 2.23
CA ASP A 215 23.50 26.23 2.97
C ASP A 215 22.02 25.85 2.83
N ARG A 216 21.70 24.54 2.93
CA ARG A 216 20.36 24.03 2.79
C ARG A 216 20.05 23.07 3.94
N LEU A 217 18.92 23.26 4.58
CA LEU A 217 18.27 22.22 5.37
C LEU A 217 17.40 21.37 4.45
N GLU A 218 17.56 20.06 4.51
CA GLU A 218 16.72 19.13 3.74
C GLU A 218 16.43 17.85 4.53
N GLY A 219 15.34 17.20 4.24
CA GLY A 219 14.97 15.93 4.86
C GLY A 219 13.63 15.41 4.40
N THR A 220 13.20 14.30 5.02
CA THR A 220 11.90 13.68 4.78
C THR A 220 10.93 14.01 5.91
N ALA A 221 9.63 14.02 5.60
CA ALA A 221 8.57 14.35 6.55
C ALA A 221 7.30 13.55 6.25
N GLY A 222 6.41 13.41 7.24
CA GLY A 222 5.04 12.94 7.06
C GLY A 222 4.09 14.08 6.68
N LEU A 223 2.91 13.71 6.20
CA LEU A 223 1.90 14.68 5.72
C LEU A 223 0.74 14.90 6.69
N ASP A 224 0.61 14.08 7.75
CA ASP A 224 -0.56 14.12 8.65
C ASP A 224 -0.75 15.48 9.33
N HIS A 225 0.36 16.09 9.75
CA HIS A 225 0.27 17.41 10.40
C HIS A 225 -0.13 18.50 9.40
N LEU A 226 0.43 18.48 8.19
CA LEU A 226 0.04 19.38 7.09
C LEU A 226 -1.44 19.22 6.77
N HIS A 227 -1.94 17.98 6.63
CA HIS A 227 -3.35 17.67 6.41
C HIS A 227 -4.25 18.32 7.47
N GLY A 228 -3.89 18.17 8.75
CA GLY A 228 -4.62 18.79 9.85
C GLY A 228 -4.54 20.33 9.85
N LEU A 229 -3.39 20.92 9.48
CA LEU A 229 -3.21 22.37 9.39
C LEU A 229 -4.09 22.99 8.30
N LEU A 230 -4.15 22.40 7.11
CA LEU A 230 -4.95 22.86 6.00
C LEU A 230 -6.43 23.03 6.37
N ARG A 231 -6.97 22.06 7.14
CA ARG A 231 -8.35 22.10 7.65
C ARG A 231 -8.54 23.13 8.74
N ARG A 232 -7.63 23.19 9.71
CA ARG A 232 -7.70 24.19 10.80
C ARG A 232 -7.64 25.62 10.28
N GLN A 233 -6.81 25.87 9.25
CA GLN A 233 -6.66 27.21 8.68
C GLN A 233 -7.67 27.52 7.56
N LYS A 234 -8.50 26.54 7.15
CA LYS A 234 -9.55 26.66 6.15
C LYS A 234 -9.04 27.19 4.79
N ILE A 235 -7.91 26.65 4.33
CA ILE A 235 -7.24 27.07 3.09
C ILE A 235 -7.15 25.93 2.07
N LEU A 236 -8.12 25.00 2.08
CA LEU A 236 -8.14 23.84 1.20
C LEU A 236 -8.09 24.22 -0.29
N ASP A 237 -8.87 25.22 -0.71
CA ASP A 237 -8.91 25.66 -2.12
C ASP A 237 -7.57 26.22 -2.59
N THR A 238 -6.93 27.04 -1.74
CA THR A 238 -5.60 27.61 -2.03
C THR A 238 -4.56 26.50 -2.13
N ALA A 239 -4.60 25.57 -1.19
CA ALA A 239 -3.68 24.43 -1.17
C ALA A 239 -3.87 23.54 -2.39
N ARG A 240 -5.12 23.23 -2.75
CA ARG A 240 -5.46 22.44 -3.93
C ARG A 240 -4.94 23.10 -5.20
N GLY A 241 -5.18 24.40 -5.34
CA GLY A 241 -4.67 25.17 -6.49
C GLY A 241 -3.14 25.12 -6.61
N ALA A 242 -2.43 25.33 -5.50
CA ALA A 242 -0.98 25.28 -5.48
C ALA A 242 -0.45 23.86 -5.82
N MET A 243 -1.04 22.82 -5.24
CA MET A 243 -0.63 21.43 -5.49
C MET A 243 -0.91 21.00 -6.94
N LEU A 244 -2.07 21.36 -7.50
CA LEU A 244 -2.40 21.08 -8.90
C LEU A 244 -1.48 21.83 -9.88
N SER A 245 -1.10 23.06 -9.55
CA SER A 245 -0.14 23.86 -10.35
C SER A 245 1.26 23.25 -10.35
N GLY A 246 1.66 22.61 -9.25
CA GLY A 246 2.96 21.94 -9.10
C GLY A 246 2.96 20.47 -9.47
N LEU A 247 1.86 19.93 -10.00
CA LEU A 247 1.74 18.52 -10.37
C LEU A 247 2.49 18.23 -11.69
N LYS A 248 3.46 17.33 -11.64
CA LYS A 248 4.25 16.86 -12.80
C LYS A 248 4.48 15.35 -12.72
N GLY A 249 3.80 14.59 -13.55
CA GLY A 249 3.89 13.12 -13.51
C GLY A 249 3.48 12.59 -12.14
N ASN A 250 4.39 11.93 -11.46
CA ASN A 250 4.20 11.35 -10.12
C ASN A 250 4.68 12.26 -8.97
N GLU A 251 4.96 13.52 -9.27
CA GLU A 251 5.50 14.50 -8.33
C GLU A 251 4.52 15.66 -8.14
N ILE A 252 4.29 16.05 -6.90
CA ILE A 252 3.59 17.27 -6.50
C ILE A 252 4.60 18.18 -5.82
N SER A 253 4.84 19.39 -6.34
CA SER A 253 5.75 20.34 -5.73
C SER A 253 5.06 21.68 -5.43
N PHE A 254 5.37 22.26 -4.28
CA PHE A 254 4.89 23.58 -3.88
C PHE A 254 5.87 24.26 -2.92
N ILE A 255 5.69 25.56 -2.75
CA ILE A 255 6.56 26.38 -1.90
C ILE A 255 5.73 27.03 -0.80
N LEU A 256 6.21 26.95 0.45
CA LEU A 256 5.60 27.62 1.59
C LEU A 256 6.48 28.78 2.06
N ASN A 257 5.84 29.84 2.54
CA ASN A 257 6.51 31.00 3.10
C ASN A 257 7.18 30.66 4.44
N LYS A 258 8.52 30.83 4.54
CA LYS A 258 9.28 30.53 5.77
C LYS A 258 8.84 31.34 6.98
N GLN A 259 8.51 32.63 6.78
CA GLN A 259 8.14 33.53 7.88
C GLN A 259 6.75 33.16 8.43
N ALA A 260 5.80 32.86 7.55
CA ALA A 260 4.49 32.35 7.95
C ALA A 260 4.62 31.01 8.67
N ALA A 261 5.42 30.09 8.14
CA ALA A 261 5.68 28.78 8.74
C ALA A 261 6.34 28.89 10.11
N TYR A 262 7.24 29.85 10.32
CA TYR A 262 7.82 30.13 11.64
C TYR A 262 6.75 30.49 12.69
N MET A 263 5.66 31.11 12.25
CA MET A 263 4.50 31.43 13.10
C MET A 263 3.44 30.30 13.15
N GLY A 264 3.72 29.14 12.55
CA GLY A 264 2.78 28.02 12.46
C GLY A 264 1.64 28.22 11.45
N CYS A 265 1.80 29.17 10.55
CA CYS A 265 0.80 29.48 9.52
C CYS A 265 1.25 28.95 8.17
N LEU A 266 0.31 28.39 7.39
CA LEU A 266 0.52 28.00 6.00
C LEU A 266 0.26 29.20 5.10
N ASN A 267 1.20 29.47 4.20
CA ASN A 267 1.06 30.44 3.12
C ASN A 267 1.80 29.92 1.91
N PHE A 268 1.08 29.58 0.86
CA PHE A 268 1.63 29.09 -0.39
C PHE A 268 2.18 30.27 -1.21
N LEU A 269 3.31 30.03 -1.87
CA LEU A 269 3.98 31.01 -2.71
C LEU A 269 3.87 30.60 -4.19
N ASP A 270 3.46 31.52 -5.03
CA ASP A 270 3.41 31.33 -6.49
C ASP A 270 4.75 31.61 -7.17
N HIS A 271 5.69 32.27 -6.45
CA HIS A 271 7.01 32.63 -6.94
C HIS A 271 8.04 32.70 -5.80
N GLU A 272 9.31 32.65 -6.16
CA GLU A 272 10.39 32.80 -5.19
C GLU A 272 10.40 34.18 -4.55
N VAL A 273 10.65 34.22 -3.24
CA VAL A 273 10.83 35.43 -2.44
C VAL A 273 12.30 35.61 -2.05
N ALA A 274 12.69 36.82 -1.65
CA ALA A 274 14.08 37.22 -1.44
C ALA A 274 14.89 36.26 -0.50
N LEU A 275 14.25 35.68 0.51
CA LEU A 275 14.90 34.72 1.44
C LEU A 275 14.54 33.27 1.10
N GLY A 276 13.94 33.01 -0.08
CA GLY A 276 13.43 31.70 -0.46
C GLY A 276 12.28 31.22 0.40
N GLY A 277 11.79 30.03 0.11
CA GLY A 277 10.69 29.36 0.83
C GLY A 277 11.10 28.04 1.47
N ILE A 278 10.11 27.33 1.96
CA ILE A 278 10.20 25.91 2.25
C ILE A 278 9.67 25.18 1.02
N TYR A 279 10.55 24.46 0.32
CA TYR A 279 10.21 23.68 -0.86
C TYR A 279 9.74 22.31 -0.39
N VAL A 280 8.60 21.90 -0.84
CA VAL A 280 7.99 20.61 -0.54
C VAL A 280 7.80 19.85 -1.83
N THR A 281 8.31 18.64 -1.89
CA THR A 281 8.11 17.71 -3.00
C THR A 281 7.53 16.42 -2.46
N ILE A 282 6.42 15.99 -3.04
CA ILE A 282 5.73 14.74 -2.70
C ILE A 282 5.79 13.85 -3.93
N GLU A 283 6.51 12.74 -3.82
CA GLU A 283 6.57 11.70 -4.83
C GLU A 283 5.62 10.58 -4.43
N CYS A 284 4.69 10.19 -5.32
CA CYS A 284 3.70 9.16 -5.05
C CYS A 284 3.20 8.54 -6.37
N HIS A 285 2.56 7.38 -6.28
CA HIS A 285 2.05 6.69 -7.46
C HIS A 285 0.78 7.36 -8.03
N ASP A 286 -0.13 7.79 -7.16
CA ASP A 286 -1.35 8.54 -7.53
C ASP A 286 -1.36 9.93 -6.89
N PRO A 287 -0.72 10.93 -7.52
CA PRO A 287 -0.66 12.26 -6.96
C PRO A 287 -2.02 12.97 -6.90
N ARG A 288 -3.00 12.56 -7.73
CA ARG A 288 -4.34 13.14 -7.64
C ARG A 288 -5.05 12.67 -6.38
N HIS A 289 -4.91 11.40 -6.02
CA HIS A 289 -5.46 10.87 -4.77
C HIS A 289 -4.85 11.56 -3.54
N VAL A 290 -3.52 11.79 -3.56
CA VAL A 290 -2.84 12.55 -2.48
C VAL A 290 -3.35 13.98 -2.39
N ILE A 291 -3.55 14.66 -3.52
CA ILE A 291 -4.14 16.02 -3.54
C ILE A 291 -5.57 15.99 -2.99
N ASP A 292 -6.38 15.02 -3.39
CA ASP A 292 -7.77 14.89 -2.94
C ASP A 292 -7.84 14.60 -1.43
N TRP A 293 -6.90 13.84 -0.90
CA TRP A 293 -6.78 13.62 0.54
C TRP A 293 -6.30 14.87 1.30
N LEU A 294 -5.21 15.53 0.85
CA LEU A 294 -4.68 16.72 1.51
C LEU A 294 -5.64 17.90 1.43
N ALA A 295 -6.13 18.16 0.24
CA ALA A 295 -6.94 19.33 -0.10
C ALA A 295 -8.10 18.92 -1.01
N PRO A 296 -9.15 18.26 -0.46
CA PRO A 296 -10.33 17.86 -1.22
C PRO A 296 -11.05 19.05 -1.86
N GLU A 297 -11.87 18.77 -2.88
CA GLU A 297 -12.76 19.77 -3.44
C GLU A 297 -13.69 20.30 -2.36
N THR A 298 -13.94 21.60 -2.36
CA THR A 298 -14.81 22.23 -1.39
C THR A 298 -16.06 22.83 -2.01
N ARG A 299 -17.12 22.89 -1.22
CA ARG A 299 -18.32 23.68 -1.51
C ARG A 299 -18.58 24.58 -0.31
N ASP A 300 -18.65 25.89 -0.54
CA ASP A 300 -18.79 26.89 0.54
C ASP A 300 -17.69 26.77 1.62
N GLY A 301 -16.45 26.44 1.20
CA GLY A 301 -15.29 26.27 2.08
C GLY A 301 -15.30 25.01 2.94
N ARG A 302 -16.17 24.04 2.64
CA ARG A 302 -16.21 22.72 3.31
C ARG A 302 -15.91 21.61 2.31
N PRO A 303 -15.18 20.58 2.70
CA PRO A 303 -14.96 19.41 1.86
C PRO A 303 -16.28 18.83 1.34
N VAL A 304 -16.34 18.52 0.04
CA VAL A 304 -17.48 17.80 -0.56
C VAL A 304 -17.47 16.35 -0.12
N GLU A 305 -16.26 15.76 -0.04
CA GLU A 305 -16.01 14.39 0.41
C GLU A 305 -14.67 14.36 1.14
N GLU A 306 -14.59 13.64 2.26
CA GLU A 306 -13.33 13.35 2.93
C GLU A 306 -12.83 11.98 2.49
N ILE A 307 -11.58 11.92 2.08
CA ILE A 307 -10.90 10.72 1.58
C ILE A 307 -9.88 10.28 2.61
N GLU A 308 -9.73 8.99 2.84
CA GLU A 308 -8.65 8.41 3.63
C GLU A 308 -7.51 7.98 2.69
N LEU A 309 -6.28 8.14 3.16
CA LEU A 309 -5.06 7.79 2.42
C LEU A 309 -4.73 6.31 2.58
#